data_93947d4977c4770d5726efc493a1885b
#
_entry.id   93947d4977c4770d5726efc493a1885b
#
_cell.length_a   1.000
_cell.length_b   1.000
_cell.length_c   1.000
_cell.angle_alpha   90.00
_cell.angle_beta   90.00
_cell.angle_gamma   90.00
#
_symmetry.space_group_name_H-M   'P 1'
#
loop_
_entity.id
_entity.type
_entity.pdbx_description
1 polymer ?
#
loop_
_entity_poly.entity_id
_entity_poly.type
_entity_poly.pdbx_seq_one_letter_code
_entity_poly.pdbx_strand_id
1 'polypeptide(L)'
;EIASCLVGSEMCIRDSLKEELFDQVDIDPANIYCPDGSMPKDAILDFCRQYEETIQSVGGIDCMLLGIGNSSNIMFNVGGTTISSRTRMVLLEGASRKEAARTFPSQENVPAGIITMGISTMMNARSVILMAWGEDKASIVAKTVEGKVSDAVPSSYLQNHPNAKVVIDLSAAYDLTRISHPWLVTSCEWDNKLIRRAIVWLCQLTDKPILKLTNKDYSEHGLGELLALYGSAYNVNIKIFNDIQHTIT
;
A
#
# COMPACT_ATOMS: atom_id res chain seq x y z
N GLU A 1 -13.32 -13.18 14.22
CA GLU A 1 -12.21 -12.78 13.39
C GLU A 1 -12.18 -13.58 12.10
N ILE A 2 -11.75 -12.94 11.02
CA ILE A 2 -11.94 -13.39 9.65
C ILE A 2 -10.59 -13.36 8.94
N ALA A 3 -10.15 -14.50 8.38
CA ALA A 3 -8.84 -14.63 7.75
C ALA A 3 -8.95 -15.27 6.36
N SER A 4 -7.92 -15.11 5.55
CA SER A 4 -7.71 -15.87 4.32
C SER A 4 -7.06 -17.23 4.62
N CYS A 5 -7.26 -18.23 3.78
CA CYS A 5 -6.64 -19.53 3.93
C CYS A 5 -6.13 -20.10 2.61
N LEU A 6 -4.93 -20.70 2.63
CA LEU A 6 -4.32 -21.37 1.49
C LEU A 6 -4.98 -22.73 1.25
N VAL A 7 -5.52 -22.94 0.07
CA VAL A 7 -6.26 -24.17 -0.30
C VAL A 7 -5.28 -25.32 -0.55
N GLY A 8 -5.49 -26.44 0.12
CA GLY A 8 -4.65 -27.65 0.00
C GLY A 8 -3.38 -27.60 0.86
N SER A 9 -3.33 -26.75 1.88
CA SER A 9 -2.24 -26.68 2.86
C SER A 9 -2.72 -27.11 4.24
N GLU A 10 -1.92 -27.91 4.94
CA GLU A 10 -2.11 -28.18 6.37
C GLU A 10 -1.72 -26.97 7.22
N MET A 11 -0.81 -26.11 6.69
CA MET A 11 -0.40 -24.87 7.34
C MET A 11 -1.37 -23.75 6.96
N CYS A 12 -2.29 -23.44 7.83
CA CYS A 12 -3.29 -22.41 7.66
C CYS A 12 -2.80 -21.10 8.31
N ILE A 13 -3.13 -19.95 7.72
CA ILE A 13 -2.99 -18.64 8.38
C ILE A 13 -3.68 -18.66 9.75
N ARG A 14 -4.71 -19.50 9.90
CA ARG A 14 -5.38 -19.78 11.16
C ARG A 14 -4.42 -20.21 12.28
N ASP A 15 -3.44 -21.08 11.98
CA ASP A 15 -2.53 -21.60 13.01
C ASP A 15 -1.61 -20.51 13.53
N SER A 16 -1.07 -19.66 12.65
CA SER A 16 -0.32 -18.48 13.05
C SER A 16 -1.18 -17.50 13.84
N LEU A 17 -2.41 -17.23 13.41
CA LEU A 17 -3.33 -16.36 14.15
C LEU A 17 -3.74 -16.96 15.50
N LYS A 18 -3.84 -18.29 15.57
CA LYS A 18 -4.12 -18.95 16.85
C LYS A 18 -3.01 -18.72 17.85
N GLU A 19 -1.76 -18.98 17.45
CA GLU A 19 -0.59 -18.82 18.34
C GLU A 19 -0.33 -17.37 18.71
N GLU A 20 -0.35 -16.47 17.73
CA GLU A 20 0.06 -15.07 17.90
C GLU A 20 -1.06 -14.17 18.47
N LEU A 21 -2.33 -14.56 18.32
CA LEU A 21 -3.46 -13.72 18.74
C LEU A 21 -4.50 -14.48 19.57
N PHE A 22 -5.10 -15.57 19.04
CA PHE A 22 -6.29 -16.12 19.68
C PHE A 22 -5.99 -16.77 21.06
N ASP A 23 -4.81 -17.36 21.21
CA ASP A 23 -4.37 -17.95 22.48
C ASP A 23 -3.91 -16.87 23.50
N GLN A 24 -3.77 -15.60 23.05
CA GLN A 24 -3.37 -14.47 23.89
C GLN A 24 -4.55 -13.62 24.38
N VAL A 25 -5.77 -13.91 23.93
CA VAL A 25 -6.99 -13.16 24.27
C VAL A 25 -8.10 -14.12 24.70
N ASP A 26 -9.11 -13.62 25.38
CA ASP A 26 -10.25 -14.37 25.92
C ASP A 26 -11.39 -14.57 24.89
N ILE A 27 -11.05 -14.69 23.59
CA ILE A 27 -12.04 -14.92 22.55
C ILE A 27 -12.62 -16.34 22.64
N ASP A 28 -13.95 -16.47 22.58
CA ASP A 28 -14.60 -17.76 22.44
C ASP A 28 -14.25 -18.37 21.06
N PRO A 29 -13.67 -19.60 21.02
CA PRO A 29 -13.34 -20.29 19.76
C PRO A 29 -14.52 -20.43 18.78
N ALA A 30 -15.76 -20.44 19.28
CA ALA A 30 -16.96 -20.47 18.44
C ALA A 30 -17.15 -19.17 17.61
N ASN A 31 -16.48 -18.07 17.99
CA ASN A 31 -16.50 -16.79 17.30
C ASN A 31 -15.34 -16.59 16.32
N ILE A 32 -14.53 -17.64 16.07
CA ILE A 32 -13.41 -17.59 15.15
C ILE A 32 -13.83 -18.22 13.82
N TYR A 33 -13.89 -17.41 12.77
CA TYR A 33 -14.30 -17.81 11.43
C TYR A 33 -13.10 -17.76 10.47
N CYS A 34 -12.48 -18.89 10.22
CA CYS A 34 -11.39 -19.04 9.25
C CYS A 34 -11.77 -20.01 8.14
N PRO A 35 -11.44 -19.71 6.88
CA PRO A 35 -11.60 -20.69 5.81
C PRO A 35 -10.75 -21.94 6.08
N ASP A 36 -11.28 -23.11 5.76
CA ASP A 36 -10.56 -24.38 5.81
C ASP A 36 -9.87 -24.64 4.47
N GLY A 37 -8.53 -24.64 4.46
CA GLY A 37 -7.74 -24.90 3.26
C GLY A 37 -7.77 -26.34 2.77
N SER A 38 -8.19 -27.27 3.60
CA SER A 38 -8.28 -28.70 3.27
C SER A 38 -9.58 -29.10 2.57
N MET A 39 -10.53 -28.16 2.44
CA MET A 39 -11.84 -28.48 1.88
C MET A 39 -11.78 -28.90 0.40
N PRO A 40 -12.67 -29.80 -0.04
CA PRO A 40 -12.78 -30.23 -1.43
C PRO A 40 -13.06 -29.06 -2.38
N LYS A 41 -12.46 -29.08 -3.57
CA LYS A 41 -12.56 -27.98 -4.54
C LYS A 41 -13.99 -27.66 -4.98
N ASP A 42 -14.85 -28.67 -5.06
CA ASP A 42 -16.25 -28.53 -5.40
C ASP A 42 -17.09 -27.88 -4.30
N ALA A 43 -16.66 -27.94 -3.05
CA ALA A 43 -17.30 -27.26 -1.91
C ALA A 43 -16.89 -25.78 -1.74
N ILE A 44 -15.81 -25.34 -2.36
CA ILE A 44 -15.24 -23.98 -2.12
C ILE A 44 -16.25 -22.89 -2.49
N LEU A 45 -16.98 -23.01 -3.59
CA LEU A 45 -17.91 -21.97 -4.02
C LEU A 45 -19.06 -21.79 -3.03
N ASP A 46 -19.64 -22.89 -2.56
CA ASP A 46 -20.71 -22.86 -1.57
C ASP A 46 -20.20 -22.34 -0.22
N PHE A 47 -19.00 -22.73 0.17
CA PHE A 47 -18.36 -22.20 1.36
C PHE A 47 -18.17 -20.67 1.28
N CYS A 48 -17.64 -20.15 0.17
CA CYS A 48 -17.42 -18.71 -0.01
C CYS A 48 -18.75 -17.93 0.11
N ARG A 49 -19.85 -18.48 -0.42
CA ARG A 49 -21.18 -17.88 -0.27
C ARG A 49 -21.63 -17.88 1.19
N GLN A 50 -21.55 -19.03 1.87
CA GLN A 50 -21.91 -19.15 3.28
C GLN A 50 -21.07 -18.24 4.18
N TYR A 51 -19.79 -18.06 3.85
CA TYR A 51 -18.89 -17.18 4.57
C TYR A 51 -19.34 -15.70 4.50
N GLU A 52 -19.75 -15.24 3.32
CA GLU A 52 -20.34 -13.91 3.14
C GLU A 52 -21.68 -13.76 3.88
N GLU A 53 -22.50 -14.81 3.88
CA GLU A 53 -23.77 -14.85 4.63
C GLU A 53 -23.51 -14.79 6.15
N THR A 54 -22.48 -15.49 6.63
CA THR A 54 -22.05 -15.45 8.03
C THR A 54 -21.62 -14.02 8.42
N ILE A 55 -20.79 -13.37 7.60
CA ILE A 55 -20.38 -11.96 7.83
C ILE A 55 -21.62 -11.07 7.98
N GLN A 56 -22.60 -11.24 7.08
CA GLN A 56 -23.82 -10.43 7.12
C GLN A 56 -24.68 -10.74 8.36
N SER A 57 -24.79 -12.01 8.74
CA SER A 57 -25.62 -12.47 9.87
C SER A 57 -25.13 -11.95 11.22
N VAL A 58 -23.83 -11.75 11.37
CA VAL A 58 -23.22 -11.16 12.58
C VAL A 58 -23.19 -9.60 12.55
N GLY A 59 -23.80 -8.98 11.53
CA GLY A 59 -23.88 -7.53 11.39
C GLY A 59 -22.74 -6.89 10.61
N GLY A 60 -21.93 -7.65 9.88
CA GLY A 60 -20.82 -7.17 9.07
C GLY A 60 -19.49 -7.12 9.82
N ILE A 61 -18.53 -6.43 9.25
CA ILE A 61 -17.16 -6.27 9.79
C ILE A 61 -17.02 -4.89 10.41
N ASP A 62 -16.77 -4.82 11.71
CA ASP A 62 -16.56 -3.54 12.42
C ASP A 62 -15.19 -2.93 12.10
N CYS A 63 -14.14 -3.73 12.14
CA CYS A 63 -12.79 -3.29 11.87
C CYS A 63 -12.03 -4.34 11.05
N MET A 64 -11.45 -3.91 9.94
CA MET A 64 -10.62 -4.76 9.09
C MET A 64 -9.17 -4.29 9.15
N LEU A 65 -8.27 -5.19 9.55
CA LEU A 65 -6.82 -4.96 9.51
C LEU A 65 -6.24 -5.55 8.25
N LEU A 66 -5.45 -4.77 7.52
CA LEU A 66 -4.91 -5.13 6.22
C LEU A 66 -3.41 -4.87 6.15
N GLY A 67 -2.68 -5.79 5.54
CA GLY A 67 -1.35 -5.56 5.01
C GLY A 67 -1.39 -5.29 3.51
N ILE A 68 -0.27 -4.85 2.92
CA ILE A 68 -0.14 -4.62 1.49
C ILE A 68 1.09 -5.35 0.93
N GLY A 69 0.89 -6.10 -0.15
CA GLY A 69 1.97 -6.74 -0.90
C GLY A 69 2.67 -5.76 -1.85
N ASN A 70 3.93 -6.03 -2.20
CA ASN A 70 4.74 -5.16 -3.07
C ASN A 70 4.18 -5.00 -4.49
N SER A 71 3.34 -5.93 -4.94
CA SER A 71 2.66 -5.93 -6.24
C SER A 71 1.27 -5.28 -6.22
N SER A 72 0.99 -4.37 -5.28
CA SER A 72 -0.31 -3.73 -5.07
C SER A 72 -1.46 -4.67 -4.66
N ASN A 73 -1.16 -5.92 -4.36
CA ASN A 73 -2.15 -6.84 -3.86
C ASN A 73 -2.55 -6.48 -2.43
N ILE A 74 -3.85 -6.48 -2.20
CA ILE A 74 -4.43 -6.34 -0.87
C ILE A 74 -5.26 -7.60 -0.60
N MET A 75 -4.93 -8.34 0.45
CA MET A 75 -5.56 -9.63 0.73
C MET A 75 -5.56 -10.56 -0.49
N PHE A 76 -4.44 -10.67 -1.19
CA PHE A 76 -4.31 -11.44 -2.46
C PHE A 76 -5.25 -11.01 -3.60
N ASN A 77 -5.92 -9.88 -3.48
CA ASN A 77 -6.60 -9.23 -4.60
C ASN A 77 -5.56 -8.49 -5.43
N VAL A 78 -5.18 -9.05 -6.57
CA VAL A 78 -4.17 -8.54 -7.49
C VAL A 78 -4.77 -7.54 -8.49
N GLY A 79 -3.91 -6.86 -9.25
CA GLY A 79 -4.35 -5.98 -10.36
C GLY A 79 -5.36 -6.66 -11.28
N GLY A 80 -6.40 -5.93 -11.67
CA GLY A 80 -7.57 -6.44 -12.40
C GLY A 80 -8.72 -6.93 -11.51
N THR A 81 -8.55 -6.94 -10.19
CA THR A 81 -9.65 -7.28 -9.28
C THR A 81 -10.67 -6.14 -9.23
N THR A 82 -11.92 -6.44 -9.58
CA THR A 82 -12.99 -5.45 -9.59
C THR A 82 -13.47 -5.10 -8.19
N ILE A 83 -14.02 -3.89 -8.04
CA ILE A 83 -14.59 -3.40 -6.77
C ILE A 83 -15.77 -4.27 -6.27
N SER A 84 -16.47 -4.96 -7.17
CA SER A 84 -17.61 -5.83 -6.84
C SER A 84 -17.21 -7.24 -6.39
N SER A 85 -15.91 -7.56 -6.38
CA SER A 85 -15.45 -8.89 -6.00
C SER A 85 -15.80 -9.23 -4.55
N ARG A 86 -16.27 -10.45 -4.33
CA ARG A 86 -16.58 -11.02 -3.01
C ARG A 86 -15.60 -12.12 -2.65
N THR A 87 -15.83 -12.78 -1.53
CA THR A 87 -15.05 -13.92 -1.08
C THR A 87 -15.04 -15.01 -2.16
N ARG A 88 -13.83 -15.45 -2.52
CA ARG A 88 -13.60 -16.43 -3.58
C ARG A 88 -12.24 -17.09 -3.46
N MET A 89 -12.07 -18.20 -4.16
CA MET A 89 -10.74 -18.75 -4.41
C MET A 89 -10.04 -17.92 -5.50
N VAL A 90 -8.79 -17.56 -5.28
CA VAL A 90 -7.89 -16.95 -6.27
C VAL A 90 -6.67 -17.83 -6.46
N LEU A 91 -6.14 -17.89 -7.68
CA LEU A 91 -4.90 -18.60 -7.95
C LEU A 91 -3.70 -17.74 -7.53
N LEU A 92 -2.72 -18.37 -6.91
CA LEU A 92 -1.46 -17.74 -6.55
C LEU A 92 -0.46 -17.92 -7.70
N GLU A 93 -0.14 -16.83 -8.38
CA GLU A 93 0.80 -16.81 -9.50
C GLU A 93 1.95 -15.81 -9.26
N GLY A 94 3.09 -16.07 -9.91
CA GLY A 94 4.20 -15.15 -9.99
C GLY A 94 4.66 -14.58 -8.65
N ALA A 95 4.53 -13.26 -8.47
CA ALA A 95 4.99 -12.52 -7.29
C ALA A 95 4.25 -12.95 -6.00
N SER A 96 2.95 -13.16 -6.06
CA SER A 96 2.13 -13.59 -4.91
C SER A 96 2.55 -14.96 -4.39
N ARG A 97 2.89 -15.89 -5.31
CA ARG A 97 3.40 -17.21 -4.93
C ARG A 97 4.79 -17.13 -4.30
N LYS A 98 5.67 -16.25 -4.80
CA LYS A 98 6.99 -16.02 -4.20
C LYS A 98 6.89 -15.38 -2.81
N GLU A 99 5.94 -14.49 -2.61
CA GLU A 99 5.70 -13.85 -1.32
C GLU A 99 5.17 -14.88 -0.30
N ALA A 100 4.19 -15.69 -0.69
CA ALA A 100 3.67 -16.79 0.13
C ALA A 100 4.75 -17.83 0.46
N ALA A 101 5.69 -18.11 -0.45
CA ALA A 101 6.77 -19.07 -0.24
C ALA A 101 7.70 -18.76 0.94
N ARG A 102 7.69 -17.53 1.47
CA ARG A 102 8.48 -17.15 2.65
C ARG A 102 8.03 -17.87 3.94
N THR A 103 6.80 -18.34 3.98
CA THR A 103 6.21 -19.06 5.12
C THR A 103 6.16 -20.57 4.93
N PHE A 104 6.64 -21.08 3.80
CA PHE A 104 6.66 -22.51 3.48
C PHE A 104 8.09 -23.05 3.39
N PRO A 105 8.32 -24.34 3.64
CA PRO A 105 9.65 -24.97 3.52
C PRO A 105 10.28 -24.85 2.13
N SER A 106 9.45 -24.82 1.07
CA SER A 106 9.89 -24.59 -0.31
C SER A 106 8.76 -23.98 -1.15
N GLN A 107 9.11 -23.41 -2.31
CA GLN A 107 8.13 -22.84 -3.24
C GLN A 107 7.17 -23.89 -3.81
N GLU A 108 7.59 -25.16 -3.88
CA GLU A 108 6.78 -26.26 -4.37
C GLU A 108 5.64 -26.61 -3.40
N ASN A 109 5.86 -26.37 -2.11
CA ASN A 109 4.87 -26.59 -1.06
C ASN A 109 3.81 -25.48 -0.98
N VAL A 110 3.98 -24.38 -1.72
CA VAL A 110 2.98 -23.30 -1.74
C VAL A 110 1.76 -23.76 -2.52
N PRO A 111 0.56 -23.77 -1.92
CA PRO A 111 -0.67 -24.13 -2.60
C PRO A 111 -0.92 -23.30 -3.85
N ALA A 112 -1.63 -23.89 -4.82
CA ALA A 112 -1.96 -23.19 -6.07
C ALA A 112 -3.02 -22.09 -5.88
N GLY A 113 -3.80 -22.14 -4.79
CA GLY A 113 -4.89 -21.19 -4.56
C GLY A 113 -5.06 -20.79 -3.11
N ILE A 114 -5.75 -19.68 -2.92
CA ILE A 114 -6.13 -19.14 -1.61
C ILE A 114 -7.59 -18.72 -1.62
N ILE A 115 -8.32 -18.98 -0.54
CA ILE A 115 -9.63 -18.38 -0.30
C ILE A 115 -9.42 -17.03 0.36
N THR A 116 -9.95 -15.98 -0.23
CA THR A 116 -9.79 -14.61 0.28
C THR A 116 -11.06 -13.79 0.08
N MET A 117 -11.29 -12.86 0.99
CA MET A 117 -12.34 -11.84 0.83
C MET A 117 -12.03 -10.94 -0.37
N GLY A 118 -13.09 -10.53 -1.06
CA GLY A 118 -12.97 -9.61 -2.18
C GLY A 118 -12.99 -8.13 -1.76
N ILE A 119 -12.79 -7.25 -2.73
CA ILE A 119 -12.79 -5.81 -2.51
C ILE A 119 -14.13 -5.31 -1.98
N SER A 120 -15.26 -5.82 -2.49
CA SER A 120 -16.59 -5.44 -2.00
C SER A 120 -16.78 -5.76 -0.52
N THR A 121 -16.32 -6.93 -0.07
CA THR A 121 -16.40 -7.33 1.34
C THR A 121 -15.57 -6.40 2.23
N MET A 122 -14.37 -6.05 1.77
CA MET A 122 -13.48 -5.10 2.43
C MET A 122 -14.11 -3.69 2.50
N MET A 123 -14.64 -3.19 1.40
CA MET A 123 -15.23 -1.85 1.31
C MET A 123 -16.52 -1.70 2.13
N ASN A 124 -17.18 -2.80 2.49
CA ASN A 124 -18.36 -2.82 3.35
C ASN A 124 -18.02 -2.86 4.85
N ALA A 125 -16.75 -2.96 5.23
CA ALA A 125 -16.34 -2.86 6.63
C ALA A 125 -16.63 -1.45 7.18
N ARG A 126 -16.95 -1.32 8.47
CA ARG A 126 -17.20 -0.02 9.11
C ARG A 126 -15.91 0.81 9.24
N SER A 127 -14.80 0.14 9.44
CA SER A 127 -13.48 0.75 9.54
C SER A 127 -12.44 -0.16 8.90
N VAL A 128 -11.49 0.42 8.19
CA VAL A 128 -10.35 -0.30 7.60
C VAL A 128 -9.05 0.35 8.06
N ILE A 129 -8.10 -0.47 8.49
CA ILE A 129 -6.75 -0.04 8.85
C ILE A 129 -5.77 -0.80 7.96
N LEU A 130 -5.14 -0.08 7.03
CA LEU A 130 -4.05 -0.60 6.20
C LEU A 130 -2.72 -0.30 6.88
N MET A 131 -1.88 -1.33 7.02
CA MET A 131 -0.58 -1.21 7.66
C MET A 131 0.54 -1.57 6.68
N ALA A 132 1.61 -0.76 6.65
CA ALA A 132 2.78 -1.03 5.82
C ALA A 132 4.06 -0.49 6.46
N TRP A 133 5.12 -1.29 6.42
CA TRP A 133 6.42 -0.97 6.99
C TRP A 133 7.53 -1.20 5.97
N GLY A 134 8.56 -0.34 6.01
CA GLY A 134 9.77 -0.49 5.22
C GLY A 134 9.72 0.20 3.85
N GLU A 135 10.92 0.51 3.34
CA GLU A 135 11.13 1.26 2.09
C GLU A 135 10.59 0.53 0.85
N ASP A 136 10.60 -0.81 0.87
CA ASP A 136 10.04 -1.64 -0.21
C ASP A 136 8.53 -1.44 -0.42
N LYS A 137 7.83 -0.82 0.53
CA LYS A 137 6.42 -0.44 0.44
C LYS A 137 6.18 0.99 -0.04
N ALA A 138 7.20 1.85 -0.12
CA ALA A 138 7.03 3.28 -0.40
C ALA A 138 6.27 3.54 -1.70
N SER A 139 6.66 2.90 -2.80
CA SER A 139 6.03 3.10 -4.10
C SER A 139 4.57 2.64 -4.12
N ILE A 140 4.26 1.49 -3.49
CA ILE A 140 2.88 1.01 -3.48
C ILE A 140 1.99 1.80 -2.51
N VAL A 141 2.53 2.28 -1.40
CA VAL A 141 1.83 3.19 -0.48
C VAL A 141 1.46 4.47 -1.20
N ALA A 142 2.39 5.10 -1.93
CA ALA A 142 2.11 6.30 -2.72
C ALA A 142 1.01 6.06 -3.77
N LYS A 143 1.08 4.94 -4.51
CA LYS A 143 0.02 4.57 -5.48
C LYS A 143 -1.33 4.31 -4.81
N THR A 144 -1.33 3.74 -3.61
CA THR A 144 -2.54 3.45 -2.84
C THR A 144 -3.23 4.71 -2.35
N VAL A 145 -2.45 5.68 -1.83
CA VAL A 145 -2.98 6.85 -1.10
C VAL A 145 -3.17 8.06 -2.02
N GLU A 146 -2.26 8.27 -2.97
CA GLU A 146 -2.22 9.46 -3.83
C GLU A 146 -2.45 9.15 -5.31
N GLY A 147 -2.34 7.86 -5.69
CA GLY A 147 -2.50 7.43 -7.08
C GLY A 147 -3.95 7.46 -7.54
N LYS A 148 -4.15 7.26 -8.85
CA LYS A 148 -5.49 7.12 -9.43
C LYS A 148 -6.19 5.87 -8.91
N VAL A 149 -7.42 6.01 -8.44
CA VAL A 149 -8.27 4.87 -8.06
C VAL A 149 -8.56 4.01 -9.29
N SER A 150 -8.14 2.75 -9.26
CA SER A 150 -8.34 1.81 -10.37
C SER A 150 -8.17 0.36 -9.92
N ASP A 151 -8.66 -0.57 -10.73
CA ASP A 151 -8.46 -2.00 -10.56
C ASP A 151 -7.00 -2.45 -10.78
N ALA A 152 -6.20 -1.69 -11.51
CA ALA A 152 -4.77 -1.94 -11.64
C ALA A 152 -4.03 -1.85 -10.29
N VAL A 153 -4.56 -1.08 -9.34
CA VAL A 153 -4.07 -0.94 -7.97
C VAL A 153 -5.24 -1.14 -7.01
N PRO A 154 -5.64 -2.39 -6.70
CA PRO A 154 -6.84 -2.65 -5.89
C PRO A 154 -6.84 -1.98 -4.52
N SER A 155 -5.67 -1.79 -3.91
CA SER A 155 -5.54 -1.03 -2.66
C SER A 155 -5.97 0.44 -2.79
N SER A 156 -5.94 1.02 -4.00
CA SER A 156 -6.38 2.41 -4.23
C SER A 156 -7.87 2.62 -4.00
N TYR A 157 -8.69 1.57 -4.05
CA TYR A 157 -10.12 1.66 -3.70
C TYR A 157 -10.35 2.17 -2.27
N LEU A 158 -9.38 1.98 -1.36
CA LEU A 158 -9.45 2.51 0.01
C LEU A 158 -9.58 4.03 0.08
N GLN A 159 -9.16 4.76 -0.95
CA GLN A 159 -9.36 6.22 -1.04
C GLN A 159 -10.87 6.60 -1.03
N ASN A 160 -11.74 5.70 -1.47
CA ASN A 160 -13.19 5.90 -1.48
C ASN A 160 -13.89 5.35 -0.23
N HIS A 161 -13.15 4.72 0.69
CA HIS A 161 -13.75 4.18 1.90
C HIS A 161 -13.94 5.29 2.95
N PRO A 162 -15.14 5.45 3.54
CA PRO A 162 -15.46 6.58 4.41
C PRO A 162 -14.63 6.60 5.72
N ASN A 163 -14.12 5.46 6.15
CA ASN A 163 -13.37 5.33 7.40
C ASN A 163 -12.15 4.40 7.21
N ALA A 164 -11.31 4.71 6.22
CA ALA A 164 -10.01 4.04 6.05
C ALA A 164 -8.89 4.84 6.74
N LYS A 165 -7.98 4.12 7.37
CA LYS A 165 -6.75 4.66 7.96
C LYS A 165 -5.56 3.92 7.38
N VAL A 166 -4.48 4.65 7.10
CA VAL A 166 -3.21 4.07 6.66
C VAL A 166 -2.17 4.35 7.73
N VAL A 167 -1.61 3.30 8.30
CA VAL A 167 -0.60 3.35 9.37
C VAL A 167 0.71 2.85 8.77
N ILE A 168 1.69 3.73 8.69
CA ILE A 168 2.97 3.48 8.00
C ILE A 168 4.13 4.07 8.79
N ASP A 169 5.33 3.51 8.63
CA ASP A 169 6.56 4.14 9.09
C ASP A 169 7.08 5.18 8.07
N LEU A 170 8.12 5.92 8.45
CA LEU A 170 8.71 6.93 7.56
C LEU A 170 9.33 6.32 6.30
N SER A 171 9.83 5.10 6.37
CA SER A 171 10.40 4.41 5.22
C SER A 171 9.33 4.06 4.19
N ALA A 172 8.19 3.53 4.64
CA ALA A 172 7.04 3.26 3.77
C ALA A 172 6.34 4.54 3.26
N ALA A 173 6.52 5.67 3.95
CA ALA A 173 6.00 6.97 3.54
C ALA A 173 6.88 7.72 2.54
N TYR A 174 8.08 7.21 2.22
CA TYR A 174 9.13 7.97 1.54
C TYR A 174 8.70 8.56 0.19
N ASP A 175 7.91 7.84 -0.60
CA ASP A 175 7.43 8.29 -1.92
C ASP A 175 6.17 9.18 -1.85
N LEU A 176 5.53 9.34 -0.68
CA LEU A 176 4.40 10.25 -0.55
C LEU A 176 4.83 11.69 -0.86
N THR A 177 3.99 12.42 -1.59
CA THR A 177 4.27 13.81 -2.01
C THR A 177 4.64 14.68 -0.82
N ARG A 178 3.97 14.52 0.33
CA ARG A 178 4.26 15.25 1.55
C ARG A 178 5.68 15.00 2.09
N ILE A 179 6.30 13.87 1.81
CA ILE A 179 7.65 13.51 2.26
C ILE A 179 8.67 13.78 1.15
N SER A 180 8.39 13.32 -0.07
CA SER A 180 9.30 13.43 -1.22
C SER A 180 9.37 14.84 -1.79
N HIS A 181 8.23 15.54 -1.88
CA HIS A 181 8.09 16.86 -2.51
C HIS A 181 7.20 17.78 -1.66
N PRO A 182 7.54 18.04 -0.38
CA PRO A 182 6.65 18.74 0.56
C PRO A 182 6.22 20.12 0.08
N TRP A 183 7.04 20.82 -0.71
CA TRP A 183 6.72 22.13 -1.31
C TRP A 183 5.51 22.15 -2.24
N LEU A 184 5.05 20.97 -2.70
CA LEU A 184 3.84 20.86 -3.54
C LEU A 184 2.54 20.86 -2.73
N VAL A 185 2.62 20.61 -1.42
CA VAL A 185 1.42 20.39 -0.58
C VAL A 185 1.38 21.25 0.68
N THR A 186 2.51 21.85 1.06
CA THR A 186 2.60 22.73 2.25
C THR A 186 3.75 23.71 2.12
N SER A 187 3.72 24.81 2.89
CA SER A 187 4.90 25.65 3.07
C SER A 187 6.01 24.89 3.79
N CYS A 188 7.25 25.19 3.44
CA CYS A 188 8.43 24.45 3.89
C CYS A 188 9.41 25.36 4.65
N GLU A 189 10.10 24.78 5.63
CA GLU A 189 11.34 25.35 6.13
C GLU A 189 12.48 24.95 5.17
N TRP A 190 12.96 25.93 4.39
CA TRP A 190 13.92 25.71 3.33
C TRP A 190 15.36 25.64 3.84
N ASP A 191 15.83 24.43 4.15
CA ASP A 191 17.25 24.17 4.37
C ASP A 191 17.98 23.83 3.05
N ASN A 192 19.31 23.82 3.08
CA ASN A 192 20.12 23.54 1.88
C ASN A 192 19.83 22.17 1.26
N LYS A 193 19.50 21.16 2.07
CA LYS A 193 19.19 19.81 1.60
C LYS A 193 17.86 19.78 0.85
N LEU A 194 16.84 20.44 1.38
CA LEU A 194 15.52 20.54 0.77
C LEU A 194 15.57 21.34 -0.53
N ILE A 195 16.28 22.48 -0.53
CA ILE A 195 16.47 23.30 -1.74
C ILE A 195 17.17 22.48 -2.82
N ARG A 196 18.27 21.80 -2.50
CA ARG A 196 18.98 20.93 -3.46
C ARG A 196 18.06 19.87 -4.04
N ARG A 197 17.27 19.19 -3.20
CA ARG A 197 16.30 18.17 -3.64
C ARG A 197 15.25 18.75 -4.59
N ALA A 198 14.68 19.89 -4.24
CA ALA A 198 13.68 20.57 -5.06
C ALA A 198 14.24 21.01 -6.43
N ILE A 199 15.46 21.51 -6.48
CA ILE A 199 16.08 21.95 -7.74
C ILE A 199 16.44 20.75 -8.63
N VAL A 200 16.98 19.67 -8.05
CA VAL A 200 17.25 18.43 -8.81
C VAL A 200 15.96 17.86 -9.39
N TRP A 201 14.90 17.81 -8.58
CA TRP A 201 13.58 17.39 -9.05
C TRP A 201 13.05 18.30 -10.19
N LEU A 202 13.19 19.64 -10.07
CA LEU A 202 12.75 20.57 -11.10
C LEU A 202 13.55 20.40 -12.41
N CYS A 203 14.85 20.11 -12.32
CA CYS A 203 15.69 19.79 -13.48
C CYS A 203 15.18 18.55 -14.21
N GLN A 204 14.88 17.48 -13.46
CA GLN A 204 14.35 16.22 -14.02
C GLN A 204 12.97 16.41 -14.66
N LEU A 205 12.10 17.18 -13.99
CA LEU A 205 10.74 17.42 -14.47
C LEU A 205 10.71 18.25 -15.76
N THR A 206 11.62 19.26 -15.87
CA THR A 206 11.66 20.19 -17.01
C THR A 206 12.65 19.80 -18.09
N ASP A 207 13.45 18.74 -17.84
CA ASP A 207 14.58 18.32 -18.70
C ASP A 207 15.57 19.49 -18.98
N LYS A 208 15.82 20.33 -17.96
CA LYS A 208 16.71 21.49 -18.04
C LYS A 208 17.86 21.35 -17.05
N PRO A 209 19.09 21.71 -17.46
CA PRO A 209 20.19 21.82 -16.51
C PRO A 209 19.96 22.99 -15.54
N ILE A 210 20.51 22.90 -14.31
CA ILE A 210 20.31 23.85 -13.20
C ILE A 210 20.42 25.30 -13.66
N LEU A 211 21.49 25.67 -14.36
CA LEU A 211 21.75 27.07 -14.77
C LEU A 211 20.79 27.61 -15.85
N LYS A 212 19.94 26.75 -16.44
CA LYS A 212 18.92 27.15 -17.43
C LYS A 212 17.51 27.22 -16.84
N LEU A 213 17.31 26.89 -15.59
CA LEU A 213 16.02 27.06 -14.92
C LEU A 213 15.70 28.56 -14.78
N THR A 214 14.45 28.91 -15.08
CA THR A 214 13.94 30.28 -15.09
C THR A 214 12.95 30.54 -13.97
N ASN A 215 12.65 31.79 -13.66
CA ASN A 215 11.60 32.13 -12.69
C ASN A 215 10.25 31.49 -13.03
N LYS A 216 9.96 31.35 -14.32
CA LYS A 216 8.73 30.70 -14.79
C LYS A 216 8.69 29.23 -14.38
N ASP A 217 9.79 28.49 -14.57
CA ASP A 217 9.88 27.09 -14.17
C ASP A 217 9.60 26.91 -12.67
N TYR A 218 10.14 27.78 -11.83
CA TYR A 218 9.89 27.76 -10.38
C TYR A 218 8.43 28.04 -10.05
N SER A 219 7.86 29.10 -10.65
CA SER A 219 6.48 29.52 -10.35
C SER A 219 5.44 28.49 -10.79
N GLU A 220 5.63 27.86 -11.96
CA GLU A 220 4.71 26.86 -12.51
C GLU A 220 4.76 25.53 -11.75
N HIS A 221 5.84 25.27 -10.98
CA HIS A 221 6.05 24.00 -10.28
C HIS A 221 6.10 24.12 -8.74
N GLY A 222 5.43 25.13 -8.19
CA GLY A 222 5.24 25.24 -6.74
C GLY A 222 6.45 25.72 -5.94
N LEU A 223 7.50 26.23 -6.59
CA LEU A 223 8.73 26.71 -5.95
C LEU A 223 8.79 28.25 -5.81
N GLY A 224 7.63 28.91 -5.86
CA GLY A 224 7.54 30.38 -5.72
C GLY A 224 8.11 30.93 -4.42
N GLU A 225 8.05 30.17 -3.33
CA GLU A 225 8.66 30.54 -2.04
C GLU A 225 10.18 30.73 -2.17
N LEU A 226 10.88 29.90 -2.96
CA LEU A 226 12.31 30.06 -3.20
C LEU A 226 12.63 31.33 -3.96
N LEU A 227 11.77 31.74 -4.91
CA LEU A 227 11.93 33.01 -5.60
C LEU A 227 11.78 34.20 -4.64
N ALA A 228 10.82 34.09 -3.71
CA ALA A 228 10.63 35.14 -2.69
C ALA A 228 11.84 35.24 -1.73
N LEU A 229 12.42 34.11 -1.34
CA LEU A 229 13.55 34.03 -0.42
C LEU A 229 14.87 34.51 -1.07
N TYR A 230 15.12 34.19 -2.33
CA TYR A 230 16.39 34.41 -3.02
C TYR A 230 16.32 35.49 -4.10
N GLY A 231 15.14 36.06 -4.36
CA GLY A 231 14.91 37.14 -5.32
C GLY A 231 14.83 36.69 -6.78
N SER A 232 15.46 35.58 -7.17
CA SER A 232 15.42 35.06 -8.54
C SER A 232 15.85 33.60 -8.65
N ALA A 233 15.43 32.92 -9.70
CA ALA A 233 15.92 31.59 -10.06
C ALA A 233 17.43 31.59 -10.26
N TYR A 234 18.00 32.63 -10.85
CA TYR A 234 19.44 32.72 -11.06
C TYR A 234 20.22 32.59 -9.74
N ASN A 235 19.80 33.29 -8.69
CA ASN A 235 20.47 33.24 -7.39
C ASN A 235 20.42 31.85 -6.76
N VAL A 236 19.26 31.18 -6.85
CA VAL A 236 19.10 29.79 -6.36
C VAL A 236 19.96 28.83 -7.19
N ASN A 237 19.92 28.96 -8.51
CA ASN A 237 20.66 28.11 -9.42
C ASN A 237 22.17 28.17 -9.16
N ILE A 238 22.74 29.38 -9.06
CA ILE A 238 24.18 29.57 -8.78
C ILE A 238 24.56 29.00 -7.41
N LYS A 239 23.74 29.28 -6.38
CA LYS A 239 23.98 28.71 -5.05
C LYS A 239 24.08 27.19 -5.10
N ILE A 240 23.06 26.53 -5.65
CA ILE A 240 23.00 25.07 -5.68
C ILE A 240 24.07 24.46 -6.61
N PHE A 241 24.37 25.10 -7.74
CA PHE A 241 25.45 24.67 -8.62
C PHE A 241 26.79 24.69 -7.89
N ASN A 242 27.13 25.74 -7.17
CA ASN A 242 28.34 25.85 -6.38
C ASN A 242 28.39 24.82 -5.24
N ASP A 243 27.27 24.63 -4.51
CA ASP A 243 27.16 23.64 -3.44
C ASP A 243 27.42 22.22 -3.95
N ILE A 244 26.94 21.88 -5.16
CA ILE A 244 27.17 20.58 -5.79
C ILE A 244 28.64 20.43 -6.20
N GLN A 245 29.23 21.44 -6.82
CA GLN A 245 30.64 21.41 -7.21
C GLN A 245 31.58 21.16 -6.01
N HIS A 246 31.35 21.87 -4.89
CA HIS A 246 32.13 21.67 -3.66
C HIS A 246 31.93 20.31 -2.99
N THR A 247 30.90 19.56 -3.35
CA THR A 247 30.66 18.21 -2.79
C THR A 247 31.40 17.11 -3.59
N ILE A 248 31.78 17.41 -4.85
CA ILE A 248 32.42 16.45 -5.78
C ILE A 248 33.96 16.60 -5.76
N THR A 249 34.47 17.72 -5.29
CA THR A 249 35.92 17.97 -5.04
C THR A 249 36.31 17.57 -3.65
#